data_1346259de71c371d670c0fc133ed2f24
#
_entry.id   1346259de71c371d670c0fc133ed2f24
#
_cell.length_a   1.000
_cell.length_b   1.000
_cell.length_c   1.000
_cell.angle_alpha   90.00
_cell.angle_beta   90.00
_cell.angle_gamma   90.00
#
_symmetry.space_group_name_H-M   'P 1'
#
loop_
_entity.id
_entity.type
_entity.pdbx_description
1 polymer ?
#
loop_
_entity_poly.entity_id
_entity_poly.type
_entity_poly.pdbx_seq_one_letter_code
_entity_poly.pdbx_strand_id
1 'polypeptide(L)'
;TNDCFFLYYYYINLMNYIVFLIISFFSTSIFANQPTEWQISFQEPASALMRDLVNLHDFVFWIITVITLFVFFLLLYVCIKFSAKNNKKPSMTTHNSLLEVAWTLIPVLILVVIAIPSFRLLYKQNDFSNIDMTIKATGYTWYWSYEYPDHDGLAFDALMLYDDELSDGQPRLLTTDNYLVVPTNTNIKVQITSDPAGVIHSWAVPSLGVKMDAIPGRLNETYFNINDYEKLNHLDYVLYTTVS
;
A
#
# COMPACT_ATOMS: atom_id res chain seq x y z
N THR A 1 -55.02 15.42 -9.92
CA THR A 1 -54.37 15.62 -8.61
C THR A 1 -53.71 14.34 -8.07
N ASN A 2 -54.09 13.14 -8.54
CA ASN A 2 -53.52 11.88 -8.07
C ASN A 2 -52.13 11.57 -8.70
N ASP A 3 -51.83 12.02 -9.91
CA ASP A 3 -50.58 11.72 -10.60
C ASP A 3 -49.36 12.43 -9.99
N CYS A 4 -49.59 13.62 -9.39
CA CYS A 4 -48.52 14.37 -8.73
C CYS A 4 -48.07 13.70 -7.42
N PHE A 5 -49.00 13.02 -6.73
CA PHE A 5 -48.71 12.30 -5.48
C PHE A 5 -47.95 10.98 -5.75
N PHE A 6 -48.28 10.29 -6.82
CA PHE A 6 -47.59 9.08 -7.26
C PHE A 6 -46.17 9.35 -7.70
N LEU A 7 -45.95 10.42 -8.46
CA LEU A 7 -44.61 10.87 -8.89
C LEU A 7 -43.74 11.27 -7.68
N TYR A 8 -44.28 11.99 -6.72
CA TYR A 8 -43.56 12.40 -5.50
C TYR A 8 -43.16 11.19 -4.64
N TYR A 9 -44.06 10.20 -4.49
CA TYR A 9 -43.76 8.96 -3.76
C TYR A 9 -42.70 8.11 -4.45
N TYR A 10 -42.71 8.08 -5.78
CA TYR A 10 -41.71 7.38 -6.58
C TYR A 10 -40.32 8.02 -6.46
N TYR A 11 -40.22 9.35 -6.49
CA TYR A 11 -38.96 10.08 -6.31
C TYR A 11 -38.39 9.92 -4.88
N ILE A 12 -39.21 9.92 -3.85
CA ILE A 12 -38.74 9.68 -2.47
C ILE A 12 -38.17 8.25 -2.32
N ASN A 13 -38.85 7.25 -2.86
CA ASN A 13 -38.37 5.88 -2.81
C ASN A 13 -37.09 5.69 -3.61
N LEU A 14 -37.01 6.28 -4.78
CA LEU A 14 -35.77 6.25 -5.60
C LEU A 14 -34.59 6.93 -4.87
N MET A 15 -34.80 8.07 -4.24
CA MET A 15 -33.82 8.80 -3.47
C MET A 15 -33.36 7.99 -2.23
N ASN A 16 -34.27 7.34 -1.54
CA ASN A 16 -33.96 6.45 -0.41
C ASN A 16 -33.15 5.22 -0.88
N TYR A 17 -33.48 4.64 -2.05
CA TYR A 17 -32.67 3.56 -2.65
C TYR A 17 -31.28 4.00 -3.03
N ILE A 18 -31.11 5.20 -3.60
CA ILE A 18 -29.79 5.76 -3.96
C ILE A 18 -28.97 6.03 -2.69
N VAL A 19 -29.58 6.62 -1.66
CA VAL A 19 -28.94 6.86 -0.35
C VAL A 19 -28.55 5.55 0.31
N PHE A 20 -29.40 4.52 0.28
CA PHE A 20 -29.10 3.20 0.81
C PHE A 20 -27.96 2.52 0.03
N LEU A 21 -27.92 2.63 -1.29
CA LEU A 21 -26.83 2.15 -2.13
C LEU A 21 -25.51 2.89 -1.81
N ILE A 22 -25.55 4.20 -1.63
CA ILE A 22 -24.39 4.99 -1.25
C ILE A 22 -23.90 4.60 0.16
N ILE A 23 -24.79 4.42 1.13
CA ILE A 23 -24.43 4.01 2.50
C ILE A 23 -23.87 2.57 2.51
N SER A 24 -24.41 1.64 1.72
CA SER A 24 -23.89 0.28 1.62
C SER A 24 -22.51 0.22 0.93
N PHE A 25 -22.17 1.19 0.08
CA PHE A 25 -20.81 1.33 -0.48
C PHE A 25 -19.77 1.82 0.55
N PHE A 26 -20.22 2.42 1.64
CA PHE A 26 -19.36 2.92 2.74
C PHE A 26 -19.32 1.99 3.96
N SER A 27 -19.84 0.76 3.85
CA SER A 27 -19.65 -0.26 4.88
C SER A 27 -18.20 -0.76 4.84
N THR A 28 -17.28 -0.01 5.43
CA THR A 28 -15.92 -0.49 5.66
C THR A 28 -15.97 -1.56 6.73
N SER A 29 -15.73 -2.79 6.34
CA SER A 29 -15.46 -3.87 7.27
C SER A 29 -14.22 -3.51 8.08
N ILE A 30 -14.38 -3.36 9.39
CA ILE A 30 -13.29 -3.05 10.32
C ILE A 30 -12.52 -4.36 10.56
N PHE A 31 -11.71 -4.77 9.61
CA PHE A 31 -10.69 -5.80 9.79
C PHE A 31 -9.33 -5.13 9.63
N ALA A 32 -8.72 -4.78 10.76
CA ALA A 32 -7.38 -4.22 10.77
C ALA A 32 -6.38 -5.27 10.28
N ASN A 33 -5.46 -4.85 9.41
CA ASN A 33 -4.27 -5.58 8.98
C ASN A 33 -4.45 -6.86 8.12
N GLN A 34 -5.61 -7.08 7.56
CA GLN A 34 -5.82 -8.18 6.60
C GLN A 34 -6.10 -7.63 5.20
N PRO A 35 -5.69 -8.34 4.13
CA PRO A 35 -6.15 -8.04 2.79
C PRO A 35 -7.67 -8.15 2.73
N THR A 36 -8.32 -7.15 2.15
CA THR A 36 -9.77 -7.15 1.93
C THR A 36 -10.09 -7.47 0.47
N GLU A 37 -11.23 -8.12 0.22
CA GLU A 37 -11.69 -8.39 -1.14
C GLU A 37 -11.83 -7.08 -1.93
N TRP A 38 -11.32 -7.08 -3.16
CA TRP A 38 -11.36 -5.90 -4.06
C TRP A 38 -10.65 -4.65 -3.53
N GLN A 39 -9.69 -4.81 -2.65
CA GLN A 39 -8.94 -3.70 -2.05
C GLN A 39 -8.26 -2.85 -3.13
N ILE A 40 -8.63 -1.57 -3.21
CA ILE A 40 -8.09 -0.60 -4.18
C ILE A 40 -6.92 0.19 -3.55
N SER A 41 -6.91 0.35 -2.23
CA SER A 41 -5.91 1.10 -1.47
C SER A 41 -5.05 0.18 -0.60
N PHE A 42 -4.09 0.76 0.11
CA PHE A 42 -3.26 0.04 1.07
C PHE A 42 -4.07 -0.39 2.31
N GLN A 43 -3.46 -1.28 3.10
CA GLN A 43 -3.94 -1.59 4.45
C GLN A 43 -3.84 -0.35 5.35
N GLU A 44 -4.61 -0.35 6.44
CA GLU A 44 -4.60 0.77 7.41
C GLU A 44 -3.18 0.94 7.98
N PRO A 45 -2.63 2.17 7.96
CA PRO A 45 -1.27 2.42 8.43
C PRO A 45 -1.14 2.24 9.95
N ALA A 46 -0.25 1.36 10.38
CA ALA A 46 0.10 1.13 11.79
C ALA A 46 1.37 1.88 12.22
N SER A 47 2.12 2.46 11.28
CA SER A 47 3.34 3.22 11.53
C SER A 47 3.30 4.61 10.93
N ALA A 48 4.12 5.53 11.45
CA ALA A 48 4.33 6.86 10.85
C ALA A 48 4.96 6.75 9.45
N LEU A 49 5.80 5.74 9.23
CA LEU A 49 6.41 5.46 7.94
C LEU A 49 5.37 5.09 6.90
N MET A 50 4.44 4.18 7.23
CA MET A 50 3.38 3.76 6.31
C MET A 50 2.43 4.92 5.99
N ARG A 51 2.12 5.81 6.95
CA ARG A 51 1.34 7.03 6.67
C ARG A 51 2.02 7.94 5.66
N ASP A 52 3.32 8.16 5.81
CA ASP A 52 4.09 8.98 4.87
C ASP A 52 4.15 8.32 3.48
N LEU A 53 4.21 6.99 3.42
CA LEU A 53 4.16 6.23 2.17
C LEU A 53 2.80 6.37 1.47
N VAL A 54 1.70 6.25 2.21
CA VAL A 54 0.34 6.46 1.67
C VAL A 54 0.18 7.89 1.15
N ASN A 55 0.63 8.89 1.92
CA ASN A 55 0.59 10.30 1.49
C ASN A 55 1.39 10.54 0.21
N LEU A 56 2.58 9.93 0.09
CA LEU A 56 3.38 10.02 -1.14
C LEU A 56 2.67 9.34 -2.32
N HIS A 57 2.10 8.15 -2.08
CA HIS A 57 1.32 7.43 -3.10
C HIS A 57 0.15 8.28 -3.60
N ASP A 58 -0.65 8.84 -2.71
CA ASP A 58 -1.82 9.65 -3.06
C ASP A 58 -1.41 10.92 -3.83
N PHE A 59 -0.32 11.55 -3.41
CA PHE A 59 0.25 12.68 -4.15
C PHE A 59 0.64 12.30 -5.58
N VAL A 60 1.35 11.18 -5.78
CA VAL A 60 1.71 10.68 -7.10
C VAL A 60 0.47 10.25 -7.88
N PHE A 61 -0.51 9.61 -7.24
CA PHE A 61 -1.76 9.19 -7.85
C PHE A 61 -2.53 10.37 -8.47
N TRP A 62 -2.61 11.50 -7.76
CA TRP A 62 -3.24 12.71 -8.31
C TRP A 62 -2.48 13.27 -9.52
N ILE A 63 -1.15 13.26 -9.49
CA ILE A 63 -0.34 13.70 -10.64
C ILE A 63 -0.63 12.83 -11.87
N ILE A 64 -0.56 11.50 -11.71
CA ILE A 64 -0.81 10.59 -12.85
C ILE A 64 -2.26 10.65 -13.34
N THR A 65 -3.22 10.88 -12.44
CA THR A 65 -4.63 11.06 -12.80
C THR A 65 -4.81 12.29 -13.68
N VAL A 66 -4.23 13.43 -13.33
CA VAL A 66 -4.28 14.66 -14.13
C VAL A 66 -3.64 14.44 -15.51
N ILE A 67 -2.47 13.78 -15.55
CA ILE A 67 -1.79 13.46 -16.82
C ILE A 67 -2.66 12.55 -17.70
N THR A 68 -3.24 11.50 -17.10
CA THR A 68 -4.10 10.54 -17.81
C THR A 68 -5.33 11.23 -18.40
N LEU A 69 -6.01 12.06 -17.62
CA LEU A 69 -7.17 12.83 -18.10
C LEU A 69 -6.78 13.81 -19.19
N PHE A 70 -5.66 14.50 -19.05
CA PHE A 70 -5.15 15.41 -20.08
C PHE A 70 -4.91 14.66 -21.42
N VAL A 71 -4.20 13.53 -21.38
CA VAL A 71 -3.92 12.73 -22.58
C VAL A 71 -5.22 12.16 -23.17
N PHE A 72 -6.13 11.68 -22.32
CA PHE A 72 -7.44 11.17 -22.77
C PHE A 72 -8.25 12.23 -23.52
N PHE A 73 -8.39 13.43 -22.96
CA PHE A 73 -9.12 14.52 -23.62
C PHE A 73 -8.40 15.04 -24.86
N LEU A 74 -7.05 15.03 -24.85
CA LEU A 74 -6.27 15.37 -26.04
C LEU A 74 -6.55 14.38 -27.19
N LEU A 75 -6.56 13.08 -26.91
CA LEU A 75 -6.88 12.05 -27.89
C LEU A 75 -8.31 12.19 -28.42
N LEU A 76 -9.28 12.41 -27.54
CA LEU A 76 -10.66 12.66 -27.95
C LEU A 76 -10.75 13.89 -28.87
N TYR A 77 -10.09 14.97 -28.51
CA TYR A 77 -10.04 16.19 -29.32
C TYR A 77 -9.45 15.90 -30.70
N VAL A 78 -8.34 15.19 -30.80
CA VAL A 78 -7.69 14.82 -32.04
C VAL A 78 -8.63 13.96 -32.91
N CYS A 79 -9.23 12.92 -32.34
CA CYS A 79 -10.14 12.01 -33.03
C CYS A 79 -11.37 12.74 -33.60
N ILE A 80 -11.94 13.68 -32.86
CA ILE A 80 -13.12 14.43 -33.29
C ILE A 80 -12.74 15.51 -34.32
N LYS A 81 -11.74 16.34 -33.97
CA LYS A 81 -11.34 17.51 -34.76
C LYS A 81 -10.76 17.13 -36.13
N PHE A 82 -9.87 16.13 -36.12
CA PHE A 82 -9.10 15.74 -37.32
C PHE A 82 -9.65 14.49 -38.02
N SER A 83 -10.88 14.09 -37.72
CA SER A 83 -11.56 13.03 -38.47
C SER A 83 -11.67 13.40 -39.97
N ALA A 84 -11.65 12.41 -40.86
CA ALA A 84 -11.75 12.61 -42.31
C ALA A 84 -13.01 13.39 -42.72
N LYS A 85 -14.08 13.30 -41.92
CA LYS A 85 -15.32 14.05 -42.18
C LYS A 85 -15.15 15.55 -41.86
N ASN A 86 -14.42 15.90 -40.82
CA ASN A 86 -14.29 17.26 -40.30
C ASN A 86 -13.06 17.99 -40.89
N ASN A 87 -12.01 17.25 -41.26
CA ASN A 87 -10.74 17.81 -41.74
C ASN A 87 -10.42 17.33 -43.17
N LYS A 88 -10.96 17.99 -44.15
CA LYS A 88 -10.80 17.65 -45.59
C LYS A 88 -9.43 18.03 -46.15
N LYS A 89 -8.72 18.98 -45.55
CA LYS A 89 -7.40 19.46 -45.97
C LYS A 89 -6.45 19.40 -44.77
N PRO A 90 -5.48 18.47 -44.75
CA PRO A 90 -4.49 18.39 -43.69
C PRO A 90 -3.57 19.61 -43.70
N SER A 91 -3.07 19.99 -42.49
CA SER A 91 -2.04 21.01 -42.40
C SER A 91 -0.69 20.47 -42.86
N MET A 92 0.11 21.34 -43.46
CA MET A 92 1.48 21.01 -43.88
C MET A 92 2.51 21.27 -42.78
N THR A 93 2.09 21.71 -41.60
CA THR A 93 2.99 21.94 -40.46
C THR A 93 3.44 20.57 -39.88
N THR A 94 4.74 20.31 -39.91
CA THR A 94 5.34 19.02 -39.53
C THR A 94 6.07 19.07 -38.19
N HIS A 95 6.42 20.26 -37.70
CA HIS A 95 7.17 20.44 -36.45
C HIS A 95 6.83 21.78 -35.79
N ASN A 96 7.08 21.85 -34.48
CA ASN A 96 6.97 23.06 -33.66
C ASN A 96 7.97 23.01 -32.50
N SER A 97 9.09 23.71 -32.62
CA SER A 97 10.18 23.68 -31.65
C SER A 97 9.76 24.10 -30.25
N LEU A 98 8.83 25.06 -30.10
CA LEU A 98 8.33 25.44 -28.78
C LEU A 98 7.57 24.32 -28.10
N LEU A 99 6.73 23.60 -28.84
CA LEU A 99 5.98 22.44 -28.34
C LEU A 99 6.94 21.29 -27.97
N GLU A 100 7.98 21.06 -28.76
CA GLU A 100 9.00 20.04 -28.52
C GLU A 100 9.76 20.32 -27.20
N VAL A 101 10.18 21.54 -27.00
CA VAL A 101 10.80 21.96 -25.72
C VAL A 101 9.82 21.79 -24.56
N ALA A 102 8.56 22.17 -24.73
CA ALA A 102 7.54 22.06 -23.69
C ALA A 102 7.32 20.61 -23.25
N TRP A 103 7.11 19.68 -24.20
CA TRP A 103 6.86 18.28 -23.85
C TRP A 103 8.11 17.54 -23.32
N THR A 104 9.30 18.10 -23.48
CA THR A 104 10.53 17.59 -22.84
C THR A 104 10.69 18.14 -21.44
N LEU A 105 10.51 19.45 -21.23
CA LEU A 105 10.75 20.10 -19.94
C LEU A 105 9.65 19.82 -18.92
N ILE A 106 8.38 19.78 -19.31
CA ILE A 106 7.26 19.56 -18.37
C ILE A 106 7.40 18.22 -17.64
N PRO A 107 7.62 17.06 -18.32
CA PRO A 107 7.85 15.80 -17.62
C PRO A 107 9.07 15.83 -16.68
N VAL A 108 10.18 16.46 -17.08
CA VAL A 108 11.36 16.61 -16.22
C VAL A 108 11.00 17.37 -14.94
N LEU A 109 10.27 18.48 -15.04
CA LEU A 109 9.84 19.26 -13.87
C LEU A 109 8.90 18.46 -12.97
N ILE A 110 7.98 17.68 -13.53
CA ILE A 110 7.10 16.78 -12.76
C ILE A 110 7.94 15.76 -11.99
N LEU A 111 8.93 15.14 -12.62
CA LEU A 111 9.81 14.18 -11.94
C LEU A 111 10.62 14.83 -10.81
N VAL A 112 11.10 16.05 -10.99
CA VAL A 112 11.79 16.80 -9.92
C VAL A 112 10.85 17.06 -8.73
N VAL A 113 9.61 17.44 -9.00
CA VAL A 113 8.59 17.66 -7.95
C VAL A 113 8.30 16.37 -7.17
N ILE A 114 8.22 15.21 -7.84
CA ILE A 114 8.03 13.90 -7.19
C ILE A 114 9.27 13.45 -6.43
N ALA A 115 10.46 13.74 -6.93
CA ALA A 115 11.73 13.31 -6.33
C ALA A 115 11.93 13.86 -4.92
N ILE A 116 11.53 15.11 -4.65
CA ILE A 116 11.74 15.75 -3.34
C ILE A 116 11.08 14.98 -2.18
N PRO A 117 9.76 14.72 -2.18
CA PRO A 117 9.13 13.93 -1.11
C PRO A 117 9.57 12.46 -1.13
N SER A 118 9.86 11.88 -2.31
CA SER A 118 10.35 10.51 -2.43
C SER A 118 11.70 10.33 -1.75
N PHE A 119 12.67 11.22 -1.97
CA PHE A 119 13.96 11.15 -1.28
C PHE A 119 13.83 11.38 0.22
N ARG A 120 12.95 12.28 0.67
CA ARG A 120 12.70 12.47 2.10
C ARG A 120 12.22 11.17 2.77
N LEU A 121 11.30 10.47 2.13
CA LEU A 121 10.79 9.19 2.63
C LEU A 121 11.90 8.12 2.62
N LEU A 122 12.68 8.02 1.55
CA LEU A 122 13.79 7.08 1.43
C LEU A 122 14.84 7.28 2.55
N TYR A 123 15.23 8.53 2.84
CA TYR A 123 16.16 8.82 3.93
C TYR A 123 15.55 8.51 5.30
N LYS A 124 14.25 8.78 5.49
CA LYS A 124 13.55 8.43 6.73
C LYS A 124 13.51 6.93 6.97
N GLN A 125 13.34 6.11 5.92
CA GLN A 125 13.37 4.65 6.02
C GLN A 125 14.74 4.07 6.43
N ASN A 126 15.82 4.82 6.22
CA ASN A 126 17.18 4.40 6.50
C ASN A 126 17.79 5.13 7.71
N ASP A 127 16.97 5.76 8.55
CA ASP A 127 17.44 6.44 9.77
C ASP A 127 17.43 5.47 10.96
N PHE A 128 18.59 4.90 11.26
CA PHE A 128 18.83 3.98 12.38
C PHE A 128 19.46 4.67 13.59
N SER A 129 19.33 6.00 13.73
CA SER A 129 20.02 6.78 14.77
C SER A 129 19.51 6.52 16.20
N ASN A 130 18.26 6.09 16.35
CA ASN A 130 17.61 5.89 17.64
C ASN A 130 16.90 4.54 17.68
N ILE A 131 17.64 3.46 17.79
CA ILE A 131 17.10 2.09 17.91
C ILE A 131 17.08 1.69 19.39
N ASP A 132 15.90 1.26 19.85
CA ASP A 132 15.68 0.83 21.24
C ASP A 132 15.75 -0.70 21.38
N MET A 133 15.41 -1.44 20.30
CA MET A 133 15.36 -2.90 20.30
C MET A 133 15.76 -3.46 18.93
N THR A 134 16.43 -4.60 18.94
CA THR A 134 16.80 -5.33 17.72
C THR A 134 16.11 -6.69 17.67
N ILE A 135 15.60 -7.07 16.51
CA ILE A 135 15.06 -8.40 16.21
C ILE A 135 15.79 -8.93 14.99
N LYS A 136 16.07 -10.21 14.97
CA LYS A 136 16.59 -10.88 13.78
C LYS A 136 15.54 -11.82 13.22
N ALA A 137 15.26 -11.70 11.93
CA ALA A 137 14.35 -12.55 11.17
C ALA A 137 15.14 -13.35 10.14
N THR A 138 15.07 -14.66 10.22
CA THR A 138 15.72 -15.58 9.29
C THR A 138 14.66 -16.35 8.51
N GLY A 139 14.68 -16.24 7.18
CA GLY A 139 13.76 -16.95 6.28
C GLY A 139 14.24 -18.37 6.04
N TYR A 140 13.34 -19.32 6.21
CA TYR A 140 13.51 -20.75 5.86
C TYR A 140 12.41 -21.18 4.88
N THR A 141 12.52 -22.33 4.30
CA THR A 141 11.53 -22.91 3.38
C THR A 141 10.58 -23.83 4.15
N TRP A 142 9.44 -23.37 4.61
CA TRP A 142 8.61 -22.21 4.39
C TRP A 142 8.10 -21.67 5.72
N TYR A 143 8.98 -21.08 6.52
CA TYR A 143 8.66 -20.48 7.81
C TYR A 143 9.67 -19.37 8.13
N TRP A 144 9.39 -18.57 9.16
CA TRP A 144 10.30 -17.57 9.68
C TRP A 144 10.79 -17.97 11.06
N SER A 145 12.10 -17.82 11.32
CA SER A 145 12.69 -17.91 12.65
C SER A 145 13.00 -16.52 13.16
N TYR A 146 12.58 -16.23 14.38
CA TYR A 146 12.80 -14.96 15.05
C TYR A 146 13.73 -15.11 16.22
N GLU A 147 14.64 -14.16 16.38
CA GLU A 147 15.58 -14.08 17.50
C GLU A 147 15.54 -12.67 18.08
N TYR A 148 15.53 -12.55 19.41
CA TYR A 148 15.63 -11.30 20.16
C TYR A 148 17.01 -11.21 20.83
N PRO A 149 18.03 -10.66 20.15
CA PRO A 149 19.41 -10.63 20.68
C PRO A 149 19.53 -9.87 22.00
N ASP A 150 18.68 -8.84 22.19
CA ASP A 150 18.67 -7.99 23.38
C ASP A 150 17.99 -8.65 24.60
N HIS A 151 17.40 -9.86 24.44
CA HIS A 151 16.64 -10.58 25.45
C HIS A 151 17.16 -12.02 25.62
N ASP A 152 18.39 -12.16 26.10
CA ASP A 152 19.07 -13.46 26.36
C ASP A 152 19.09 -14.40 25.14
N GLY A 153 18.94 -13.86 23.92
CA GLY A 153 18.92 -14.64 22.69
C GLY A 153 17.68 -15.52 22.55
N LEU A 154 16.53 -15.10 23.12
CA LEU A 154 15.26 -15.78 22.92
C LEU A 154 14.99 -15.97 21.42
N ALA A 155 14.80 -17.21 21.00
CA ALA A 155 14.54 -17.55 19.61
C ALA A 155 13.38 -18.56 19.50
N PHE A 156 12.61 -18.43 18.43
CA PHE A 156 11.51 -19.34 18.11
C PHE A 156 11.22 -19.34 16.61
N ASP A 157 10.56 -20.39 16.16
CA ASP A 157 10.06 -20.51 14.80
C ASP A 157 8.58 -20.13 14.74
N ALA A 158 8.17 -19.53 13.63
CA ALA A 158 6.79 -19.15 13.32
C ALA A 158 6.33 -19.90 12.07
N LEU A 159 5.62 -20.99 12.26
CA LEU A 159 5.09 -21.84 11.20
C LEU A 159 3.64 -21.45 10.88
N MET A 160 3.32 -21.39 9.60
CA MET A 160 1.94 -21.12 9.18
C MET A 160 1.04 -22.30 9.54
N LEU A 161 -0.11 -22.00 10.16
CA LEU A 161 -1.12 -23.01 10.49
C LEU A 161 -1.88 -23.45 9.23
N TYR A 162 -2.18 -24.76 9.15
CA TYR A 162 -3.04 -25.32 8.11
C TYR A 162 -4.52 -25.11 8.42
N ASP A 163 -5.37 -25.29 7.41
CA ASP A 163 -6.82 -25.02 7.49
C ASP A 163 -7.53 -25.78 8.61
N ASP A 164 -7.06 -26.97 8.97
CA ASP A 164 -7.58 -27.85 10.04
C ASP A 164 -7.06 -27.48 11.45
N GLU A 165 -6.06 -26.63 11.54
CA GLU A 165 -5.46 -26.15 12.80
C GLU A 165 -6.00 -24.76 13.21
N LEU A 166 -6.73 -24.09 12.31
CA LEU A 166 -7.24 -22.75 12.56
C LEU A 166 -8.43 -22.76 13.52
N SER A 167 -8.42 -21.85 14.49
CA SER A 167 -9.57 -21.56 15.34
C SER A 167 -10.52 -20.57 14.67
N ASP A 168 -11.77 -20.49 15.17
CA ASP A 168 -12.78 -19.57 14.66
C ASP A 168 -12.28 -18.10 14.71
N GLY A 169 -12.33 -17.43 13.56
CA GLY A 169 -11.92 -16.03 13.41
C GLY A 169 -10.45 -15.80 13.06
N GLN A 170 -9.63 -16.84 13.02
CA GLN A 170 -8.24 -16.73 12.57
C GLN A 170 -8.17 -16.67 11.04
N PRO A 171 -7.40 -15.72 10.48
CA PRO A 171 -7.30 -15.56 9.04
C PRO A 171 -6.47 -16.69 8.40
N ARG A 172 -7.05 -17.31 7.39
CA ARG A 172 -6.39 -18.33 6.57
C ARG A 172 -5.13 -17.77 5.89
N LEU A 173 -4.05 -18.55 5.87
CA LEU A 173 -2.75 -18.23 5.26
C LEU A 173 -1.98 -17.07 5.92
N LEU A 174 -2.47 -16.54 7.04
CA LEU A 174 -1.82 -15.45 7.77
C LEU A 174 -1.51 -15.82 9.21
N THR A 175 -2.16 -16.85 9.76
CA THR A 175 -1.98 -17.26 11.15
C THR A 175 -0.79 -18.21 11.30
N THR A 176 0.02 -17.99 12.34
CA THR A 176 1.15 -18.84 12.70
C THR A 176 0.97 -19.40 14.11
N ASP A 177 1.69 -20.48 14.42
CA ASP A 177 1.71 -21.11 15.74
C ASP A 177 2.33 -20.20 16.81
N ASN A 178 3.37 -19.43 16.45
CA ASN A 178 4.01 -18.43 17.30
C ASN A 178 4.00 -17.07 16.65
N TYR A 179 3.78 -16.02 17.44
CA TYR A 179 3.69 -14.64 16.95
C TYR A 179 4.95 -13.84 17.31
N LEU A 180 5.34 -12.96 16.39
CA LEU A 180 6.33 -11.93 16.69
C LEU A 180 5.70 -10.85 17.57
N VAL A 181 6.09 -10.78 18.85
CA VAL A 181 5.57 -9.82 19.83
C VAL A 181 6.53 -8.64 19.97
N VAL A 182 6.03 -7.44 19.83
CA VAL A 182 6.84 -6.21 19.87
C VAL A 182 6.19 -5.13 20.73
N PRO A 183 6.97 -4.31 21.47
CA PRO A 183 6.45 -3.18 22.22
C PRO A 183 6.00 -2.04 21.28
N THR A 184 4.96 -1.31 21.68
CA THR A 184 4.53 -0.08 21.00
C THR A 184 5.41 1.11 21.40
N ASN A 185 5.38 2.17 20.57
CA ASN A 185 6.16 3.40 20.78
C ASN A 185 7.67 3.17 20.97
N THR A 186 8.18 2.08 20.40
CA THR A 186 9.57 1.65 20.46
C THR A 186 10.14 1.57 19.05
N ASN A 187 11.34 2.08 18.84
CA ASN A 187 12.03 1.99 17.55
C ASN A 187 12.71 0.62 17.43
N ILE A 188 12.16 -0.21 16.58
CA ILE A 188 12.59 -1.59 16.42
C ILE A 188 13.35 -1.74 15.12
N LYS A 189 14.59 -2.19 15.20
CA LYS A 189 15.39 -2.61 14.08
C LYS A 189 15.18 -4.08 13.80
N VAL A 190 14.88 -4.44 12.55
CA VAL A 190 14.83 -5.83 12.12
C VAL A 190 16.00 -6.11 11.20
N GLN A 191 16.81 -7.09 11.61
CA GLN A 191 17.88 -7.65 10.81
C GLN A 191 17.34 -8.87 10.07
N ILE A 192 17.44 -8.87 8.75
CA ILE A 192 16.75 -9.84 7.88
C ILE A 192 17.76 -10.58 7.05
N THR A 193 17.71 -11.90 7.11
CA THR A 193 18.56 -12.81 6.32
C THR A 193 17.78 -14.08 5.96
N SER A 194 18.36 -14.92 5.15
CA SER A 194 17.87 -16.26 4.83
C SER A 194 18.84 -17.34 5.28
N ASP A 195 18.35 -18.56 5.41
CA ASP A 195 19.20 -19.74 5.59
C ASP A 195 20.32 -19.74 4.53
N PRO A 196 21.60 -19.93 4.93
CA PRO A 196 22.73 -19.93 3.99
C PRO A 196 22.62 -20.95 2.85
N ALA A 197 21.90 -22.04 3.06
CA ALA A 197 21.63 -23.07 2.05
C ALA A 197 20.25 -22.92 1.38
N GLY A 198 19.49 -21.88 1.76
CA GLY A 198 18.12 -21.67 1.33
C GLY A 198 18.00 -20.80 0.07
N VAL A 199 16.78 -20.36 -0.18
CA VAL A 199 16.41 -19.45 -1.28
C VAL A 199 16.21 -18.02 -0.77
N ILE A 200 16.05 -17.08 -1.67
CA ILE A 200 15.70 -15.70 -1.32
C ILE A 200 14.23 -15.67 -0.87
N HIS A 201 13.97 -15.03 0.27
CA HIS A 201 12.64 -14.74 0.78
C HIS A 201 12.43 -13.22 0.86
N SER A 202 11.22 -12.77 1.15
CA SER A 202 10.94 -11.35 1.40
C SER A 202 10.11 -11.20 2.68
N TRP A 203 10.67 -10.52 3.68
CA TRP A 203 9.96 -10.18 4.91
C TRP A 203 9.12 -8.94 4.69
N ALA A 204 7.79 -9.07 4.76
CA ALA A 204 6.87 -7.99 4.45
C ALA A 204 5.81 -7.81 5.53
N VAL A 205 5.62 -6.56 5.98
CA VAL A 205 4.53 -6.15 6.88
C VAL A 205 3.87 -4.91 6.28
N PRO A 206 2.83 -5.08 5.43
CA PRO A 206 2.24 -3.99 4.67
C PRO A 206 1.71 -2.84 5.54
N SER A 207 1.09 -3.12 6.68
CA SER A 207 0.58 -2.11 7.60
C SER A 207 1.67 -1.22 8.23
N LEU A 208 2.90 -1.72 8.31
CA LEU A 208 4.07 -0.95 8.78
C LEU A 208 4.80 -0.23 7.64
N GLY A 209 4.47 -0.53 6.38
CA GLY A 209 5.15 0.01 5.20
C GLY A 209 6.53 -0.58 4.98
N VAL A 210 6.76 -1.80 5.46
CA VAL A 210 8.06 -2.48 5.38
C VAL A 210 7.97 -3.67 4.45
N LYS A 211 8.94 -3.76 3.54
CA LYS A 211 9.22 -4.95 2.74
C LYS A 211 10.72 -4.99 2.45
N MET A 212 11.38 -6.08 2.88
CA MET A 212 12.82 -6.23 2.75
C MET A 212 13.18 -7.67 2.40
N ASP A 213 14.06 -7.84 1.41
CA ASP A 213 14.49 -9.16 0.96
C ASP A 213 15.43 -9.82 1.97
N ALA A 214 15.17 -11.11 2.23
CA ALA A 214 16.01 -12.00 3.01
C ALA A 214 16.91 -12.80 2.03
N ILE A 215 18.19 -12.45 1.98
CA ILE A 215 19.14 -12.99 1.00
C ILE A 215 20.16 -13.87 1.73
N PRO A 216 20.42 -15.12 1.27
CA PRO A 216 21.47 -15.97 1.83
C PRO A 216 22.84 -15.28 1.85
N GLY A 217 23.49 -15.27 3.01
CA GLY A 217 24.82 -14.67 3.18
C GLY A 217 24.84 -13.14 3.24
N ARG A 218 23.69 -12.47 3.22
CA ARG A 218 23.54 -11.03 3.41
C ARG A 218 22.63 -10.71 4.56
N LEU A 219 23.02 -9.77 5.40
CA LEU A 219 22.16 -9.21 6.46
C LEU A 219 21.62 -7.85 6.01
N ASN A 220 20.34 -7.81 5.69
CA ASN A 220 19.61 -6.57 5.42
C ASN A 220 19.03 -6.01 6.71
N GLU A 221 18.79 -4.70 6.74
CA GLU A 221 18.23 -4.04 7.91
C GLU A 221 17.06 -3.12 7.51
N THR A 222 16.04 -3.09 8.34
CA THR A 222 14.94 -2.13 8.27
C THR A 222 14.52 -1.75 9.68
N TYR A 223 13.72 -0.68 9.83
CA TYR A 223 13.17 -0.32 11.13
C TYR A 223 11.71 0.06 11.02
N PHE A 224 11.01 -0.03 12.14
CA PHE A 224 9.63 0.45 12.29
C PHE A 224 9.37 0.89 13.73
N ASN A 225 8.29 1.66 13.90
CA ASN A 225 7.72 2.03 15.18
C ASN A 225 6.20 1.98 15.06
N ILE A 226 5.54 1.28 15.99
CA ILE A 226 4.08 1.18 16.03
C ILE A 226 3.54 2.28 16.92
N ASN A 227 3.04 3.38 16.33
CA ASN A 227 2.59 4.56 17.06
C ASN A 227 1.06 4.66 17.20
N ASP A 228 0.28 4.01 16.32
CA ASP A 228 -1.18 4.11 16.28
C ASP A 228 -1.87 2.84 16.75
N TYR A 229 -1.54 2.46 17.97
CA TYR A 229 -2.12 1.34 18.68
C TYR A 229 -3.65 1.37 18.77
N GLU A 230 -4.26 2.54 19.00
CA GLU A 230 -5.71 2.66 19.17
C GLU A 230 -6.52 2.34 17.91
N LYS A 231 -5.90 2.41 16.72
CA LYS A 231 -6.53 2.03 15.45
C LYS A 231 -6.43 0.54 15.12
N LEU A 232 -5.51 -0.17 15.77
CA LEU A 232 -5.36 -1.61 15.69
C LEU A 232 -6.32 -2.22 16.72
N ASN A 233 -7.63 -2.29 16.40
CA ASN A 233 -8.66 -2.82 17.28
C ASN A 233 -8.22 -4.09 18.00
N HIS A 234 -7.94 -4.00 19.29
CA HIS A 234 -7.89 -5.02 20.37
C HIS A 234 -7.54 -6.50 20.04
N LEU A 235 -7.14 -6.80 18.83
CA LEU A 235 -6.61 -8.09 18.43
C LEU A 235 -5.10 -8.01 18.63
N ASP A 236 -4.65 -8.78 19.57
CA ASP A 236 -3.26 -8.99 19.95
C ASP A 236 -2.31 -8.83 18.76
N TYR A 237 -1.21 -8.09 18.97
CA TYR A 237 -0.22 -7.65 17.98
C TYR A 237 0.31 -8.80 17.12
N VAL A 238 -0.47 -9.21 16.14
CA VAL A 238 -0.07 -10.23 15.17
C VAL A 238 0.47 -9.52 13.95
N LEU A 239 1.79 -9.42 13.86
CA LEU A 239 2.44 -9.06 12.61
C LEU A 239 2.36 -10.28 11.70
N TYR A 240 1.37 -10.28 10.81
CA TYR A 240 1.31 -11.29 9.75
C TYR A 240 2.44 -11.03 8.76
N THR A 241 3.45 -11.87 8.80
CA THR A 241 4.51 -11.88 7.81
C THR A 241 4.11 -12.85 6.71
N THR A 242 4.00 -12.35 5.49
CA THR A 242 3.72 -13.22 4.35
C THR A 242 4.97 -14.02 4.01
N VAL A 243 4.83 -15.34 3.98
CA VAL A 243 5.84 -16.23 3.39
C VAL A 243 5.61 -16.21 1.88
N SER A 244 6.52 -15.66 1.11
CA SER A 244 6.49 -15.71 -0.36
C SER A 244 7.77 -16.32 -0.88
#